data_b2921200b672292ce85c338b7cf5151e
#
_entry.id   b2921200b672292ce85c338b7cf5151e
#
_cell.length_a   1.000
_cell.length_b   1.000
_cell.length_c   1.000
_cell.angle_alpha   90.00
_cell.angle_beta   90.00
_cell.angle_gamma   90.00
#
_symmetry.space_group_name_H-M   'P 1'
#
loop_
_entity.id
_entity.type
_entity.pdbx_description
1 polymer ?
#
loop_
_entity_poly.entity_id
_entity_poly.type
_entity_poly.pdbx_seq_one_letter_code
_entity_poly.pdbx_strand_id
1 'polypeptide(L)'
;MFDKRLFSLAPGVGRLVAAKVLCQWVGLLSNVVFVVTVVVMLSPALAVVESAFDPMFSMGDSGLISRLFIGFGYGGFSAETYVGCVLAIVVCAVLRFLMMRAAAYFGAEAAERVKLALREQLFNKMLAIGPSYSQHISTADVVQSAGEGIEQIQSFFELFLPQLFYAILAPVTLFFIVAPINMPTAVTLLVCAPLIVLIVGMVAMRAARVFKKYWGKYTDMGSVFLDNVQGLETLKTFDADAHAAKKMGEQAEQFRVMTMNVLQIQLRSLTAMDVVAYGGAAAGVGVSIWQYASGAALPLAGVLLIVLLSADFFIPLRQLGSFFHVAMNGMTSTKRIFVLLDTPIPAHGMQEMPEFGASDNGVDVCFDDVSFRYVDVNTDAAAAVSVAADTAVTADMETGKTGQIGGKSGVVGAGKTGMSKDDDGSVVALHGVSFTARRGQVTAIVGPSGSGKSTAVELLSGNLSGYEGCMWLQSGNTGNNSTQRYQINDLSIESLTREIAIVAAQSHLLQERCVTIC
;
A
#
# COMPACT_ATOMS: atom_id res chain seq x y z
N MET A 1 -8.11 -9.44 -6.26
CA MET A 1 -7.84 -8.01 -6.17
C MET A 1 -7.59 -7.56 -4.75
N PHE A 2 -8.39 -7.92 -3.77
CA PHE A 2 -8.14 -7.56 -2.37
C PHE A 2 -7.64 -8.79 -1.63
N ASP A 3 -6.47 -8.69 -0.99
CA ASP A 3 -5.99 -9.77 -0.14
C ASP A 3 -6.84 -9.79 1.14
N LYS A 4 -7.61 -10.87 1.33
CA LYS A 4 -8.48 -11.02 2.51
C LYS A 4 -7.68 -10.99 3.82
N ARG A 5 -6.39 -11.31 3.76
CA ARG A 5 -5.47 -11.26 4.89
C ARG A 5 -5.38 -9.84 5.49
N LEU A 6 -5.48 -8.78 4.66
CA LEU A 6 -5.39 -7.40 5.13
C LEU A 6 -6.52 -7.05 6.13
N PHE A 7 -7.72 -7.59 5.90
CA PHE A 7 -8.84 -7.39 6.81
C PHE A 7 -8.75 -8.26 8.08
N SER A 8 -8.04 -9.38 8.02
CA SER A 8 -7.82 -10.24 9.19
C SER A 8 -6.74 -9.70 10.13
N LEU A 9 -5.80 -8.91 9.61
CA LEU A 9 -4.69 -8.33 10.38
C LEU A 9 -5.15 -7.28 11.40
N ALA A 10 -6.23 -6.53 11.10
CA ALA A 10 -6.74 -5.49 11.99
C ALA A 10 -8.26 -5.69 12.22
N PRO A 11 -8.65 -6.45 13.26
CA PRO A 11 -10.05 -6.71 13.54
C PRO A 11 -10.80 -5.41 13.84
N GLY A 12 -12.00 -5.24 13.22
CA GLY A 12 -12.85 -4.07 13.39
C GLY A 12 -12.64 -2.94 12.39
N VAL A 13 -11.58 -2.94 11.58
CA VAL A 13 -11.35 -1.90 10.54
C VAL A 13 -12.48 -1.87 9.51
N GLY A 14 -13.02 -3.03 9.11
CA GLY A 14 -14.15 -3.07 8.19
C GLY A 14 -15.39 -2.31 8.70
N ARG A 15 -15.66 -2.32 10.02
CA ARG A 15 -16.76 -1.57 10.63
C ARG A 15 -16.52 -0.05 10.57
N LEU A 16 -15.27 0.38 10.77
CA LEU A 16 -14.90 1.81 10.68
C LEU A 16 -15.00 2.31 9.24
N VAL A 17 -14.54 1.51 8.26
CA VAL A 17 -14.71 1.83 6.84
C VAL A 17 -16.18 1.91 6.46
N ALA A 18 -17.03 0.96 6.92
CA ALA A 18 -18.46 0.99 6.69
C ALA A 18 -19.12 2.23 7.36
N ALA A 19 -18.71 2.58 8.58
CA ALA A 19 -19.19 3.79 9.26
C ALA A 19 -18.82 5.06 8.48
N LYS A 20 -17.59 5.15 7.96
CA LYS A 20 -17.17 6.26 7.09
C LYS A 20 -18.04 6.37 5.83
N VAL A 21 -18.26 5.24 5.13
CA VAL A 21 -19.13 5.20 3.94
C VAL A 21 -20.56 5.62 4.28
N LEU A 22 -21.10 5.14 5.40
CA LEU A 22 -22.42 5.52 5.88
C LEU A 22 -22.53 7.03 6.17
N CYS A 23 -21.53 7.62 6.85
CA CYS A 23 -21.49 9.05 7.11
C CYS A 23 -21.43 9.87 5.81
N GLN A 24 -20.64 9.43 4.82
CA GLN A 24 -20.58 10.07 3.51
C GLN A 24 -21.93 9.98 2.79
N TRP A 25 -22.58 8.83 2.85
CA TRP A 25 -23.90 8.61 2.25
C TRP A 25 -24.99 9.45 2.92
N VAL A 26 -25.04 9.53 4.25
CA VAL A 26 -25.95 10.41 4.97
C VAL A 26 -25.67 11.89 4.63
N GLY A 27 -24.39 12.25 4.48
CA GLY A 27 -23.98 13.57 3.99
C GLY A 27 -24.52 13.89 2.59
N LEU A 28 -24.53 12.91 1.67
CA LEU A 28 -25.12 13.04 0.34
C LEU A 28 -26.65 13.24 0.42
N LEU A 29 -27.34 12.42 1.22
CA LEU A 29 -28.78 12.58 1.41
C LEU A 29 -29.13 13.95 1.99
N SER A 30 -28.37 14.42 2.97
CA SER A 30 -28.49 15.77 3.50
C SER A 30 -28.28 16.85 2.44
N ASN A 31 -27.33 16.66 1.52
CA ASN A 31 -27.12 17.56 0.39
C ASN A 31 -28.32 17.55 -0.58
N VAL A 32 -28.86 16.38 -0.87
CA VAL A 32 -30.07 16.27 -1.71
C VAL A 32 -31.24 17.02 -1.09
N VAL A 33 -31.52 16.83 0.21
CA VAL A 33 -32.60 17.56 0.93
C VAL A 33 -32.31 19.06 0.91
N PHE A 34 -31.07 19.48 1.12
CA PHE A 34 -30.65 20.88 1.00
C PHE A 34 -30.99 21.45 -0.38
N VAL A 35 -30.59 20.78 -1.46
CA VAL A 35 -30.85 21.22 -2.84
C VAL A 35 -32.37 21.27 -3.13
N VAL A 36 -33.12 20.24 -2.73
CA VAL A 36 -34.58 20.22 -2.88
C VAL A 36 -35.21 21.39 -2.15
N THR A 37 -34.82 21.68 -0.91
CA THR A 37 -35.36 22.82 -0.13
C THR A 37 -35.03 24.16 -0.79
N VAL A 38 -33.84 24.33 -1.36
CA VAL A 38 -33.47 25.54 -2.11
C VAL A 38 -34.35 25.70 -3.36
N VAL A 39 -34.56 24.61 -4.12
CA VAL A 39 -35.41 24.64 -5.32
C VAL A 39 -36.86 24.92 -4.96
N VAL A 40 -37.36 24.32 -3.88
CA VAL A 40 -38.73 24.62 -3.35
C VAL A 40 -38.86 26.10 -2.97
N MET A 41 -37.87 26.67 -2.29
CA MET A 41 -37.86 28.09 -1.92
C MET A 41 -37.86 29.02 -3.16
N LEU A 42 -37.21 28.60 -4.26
CA LEU A 42 -37.18 29.33 -5.52
C LEU A 42 -38.39 29.06 -6.42
N SER A 43 -39.19 28.03 -6.15
CA SER A 43 -40.31 27.61 -7.01
C SER A 43 -41.33 28.69 -7.31
N PRO A 44 -41.74 29.61 -6.40
CA PRO A 44 -42.66 30.69 -6.72
C PRO A 44 -42.08 31.68 -7.74
N ALA A 45 -40.81 32.02 -7.62
CA ALA A 45 -40.13 32.88 -8.58
C ALA A 45 -39.97 32.20 -9.95
N LEU A 46 -39.70 30.89 -9.97
CA LEU A 46 -39.60 30.11 -11.19
C LEU A 46 -40.95 29.99 -11.89
N ALA A 47 -42.06 29.83 -11.16
CA ALA A 47 -43.42 29.78 -11.71
C ALA A 47 -43.82 31.12 -12.36
N VAL A 48 -43.42 32.27 -11.80
CA VAL A 48 -43.60 33.58 -12.43
C VAL A 48 -42.83 33.70 -13.73
N VAL A 49 -41.59 33.22 -13.75
CA VAL A 49 -40.75 33.20 -14.98
C VAL A 49 -41.38 32.28 -16.04
N GLU A 50 -41.81 31.10 -15.65
CA GLU A 50 -42.44 30.11 -16.53
C GLU A 50 -43.75 30.67 -17.15
N SER A 51 -44.59 31.34 -16.35
CA SER A 51 -45.82 32.00 -16.83
C SER A 51 -45.54 33.20 -17.75
N ALA A 52 -44.40 33.86 -17.63
CA ALA A 52 -44.01 34.96 -18.48
C ALA A 52 -43.48 34.51 -19.86
N PHE A 53 -42.90 33.33 -19.94
CA PHE A 53 -42.36 32.79 -21.19
C PHE A 53 -43.35 31.97 -22.00
N ASP A 54 -44.38 31.37 -21.39
CA ASP A 54 -45.34 30.51 -22.09
C ASP A 54 -46.79 30.66 -21.57
N PRO A 55 -47.55 31.61 -22.11
CA PRO A 55 -48.96 31.75 -21.76
C PRO A 55 -49.84 30.58 -22.24
N MET A 56 -49.30 29.64 -23.02
CA MET A 56 -50.01 28.51 -23.62
C MET A 56 -49.75 27.16 -22.92
N PHE A 57 -48.91 27.13 -21.89
CA PHE A 57 -48.58 25.90 -21.15
C PHE A 57 -49.54 25.69 -19.99
N SER A 58 -50.81 25.42 -20.33
CA SER A 58 -51.86 25.05 -19.42
C SER A 58 -51.71 23.60 -18.97
N MET A 59 -51.38 23.43 -17.69
CA MET A 59 -51.70 22.29 -16.83
C MET A 59 -51.96 20.94 -17.51
N GLY A 60 -50.92 20.24 -17.90
CA GLY A 60 -50.96 18.78 -18.07
C GLY A 60 -50.86 18.11 -16.69
N ASP A 61 -51.69 17.10 -16.47
CA ASP A 61 -51.76 16.30 -15.22
C ASP A 61 -50.44 15.63 -14.90
N SER A 62 -49.64 16.28 -14.14
CA SER A 62 -48.25 15.94 -13.86
C SER A 62 -48.17 15.16 -12.56
N GLY A 63 -47.41 14.06 -12.58
CA GLY A 63 -47.30 13.06 -11.54
C GLY A 63 -46.95 13.56 -10.11
N LEU A 64 -46.69 12.65 -9.23
CA LEU A 64 -46.51 12.82 -7.76
C LEU A 64 -45.61 14.00 -7.36
N ILE A 65 -44.68 14.39 -8.21
CA ILE A 65 -43.71 15.48 -7.98
C ILE A 65 -44.33 16.84 -8.28
N SER A 66 -45.14 16.98 -9.33
CA SER A 66 -45.87 18.21 -9.54
C SER A 66 -46.88 18.46 -8.41
N ARG A 67 -47.48 17.40 -7.86
CA ARG A 67 -48.32 17.52 -6.66
C ARG A 67 -47.53 17.98 -5.43
N LEU A 68 -46.30 17.54 -5.27
CA LEU A 68 -45.40 18.02 -4.23
C LEU A 68 -45.01 19.50 -4.46
N PHE A 69 -44.67 19.88 -5.69
CA PHE A 69 -44.29 21.25 -6.03
C PHE A 69 -45.51 22.19 -6.16
N ILE A 70 -46.64 21.71 -6.69
CA ILE A 70 -47.92 22.49 -6.78
C ILE A 70 -48.55 22.67 -5.39
N GLY A 71 -48.45 21.67 -4.51
CA GLY A 71 -48.93 21.82 -3.12
C GLY A 71 -48.18 22.90 -2.35
N PHE A 72 -46.97 23.26 -2.76
CA PHE A 72 -46.15 24.33 -2.16
C PHE A 72 -46.15 25.65 -2.96
N GLY A 73 -46.58 25.68 -4.23
CA GLY A 73 -46.26 26.81 -5.14
C GLY A 73 -47.37 27.79 -5.49
N TYR A 74 -48.65 27.47 -5.30
CA TYR A 74 -49.77 28.34 -5.75
C TYR A 74 -50.47 29.16 -4.64
N GLY A 75 -50.17 28.91 -3.38
CA GLY A 75 -50.55 29.81 -2.28
C GLY A 75 -49.32 30.58 -1.88
N GLY A 76 -49.33 31.91 -1.96
CA GLY A 76 -48.19 32.73 -1.56
C GLY A 76 -47.57 32.23 -0.26
N PHE A 77 -46.24 31.93 -0.28
CA PHE A 77 -45.55 31.42 0.88
C PHE A 77 -45.77 32.33 2.07
N SER A 78 -46.34 31.84 3.14
CA SER A 78 -46.40 32.57 4.39
C SER A 78 -44.95 32.79 4.91
N ALA A 79 -44.74 33.87 5.63
CA ALA A 79 -43.44 34.15 6.25
C ALA A 79 -42.95 32.95 7.09
N GLU A 80 -43.85 32.19 7.69
CA GLU A 80 -43.57 30.97 8.46
C GLU A 80 -42.97 29.87 7.59
N THR A 81 -43.42 29.70 6.34
CA THR A 81 -42.86 28.68 5.40
C THR A 81 -41.45 29.05 4.99
N TYR A 82 -41.17 30.34 4.71
CA TYR A 82 -39.78 30.78 4.42
C TYR A 82 -38.85 30.55 5.60
N VAL A 83 -39.28 30.86 6.82
CA VAL A 83 -38.52 30.61 8.05
C VAL A 83 -38.25 29.11 8.20
N GLY A 84 -39.25 28.26 7.94
CA GLY A 84 -39.10 26.80 7.97
C GLY A 84 -38.07 26.29 6.95
N CYS A 85 -38.11 26.80 5.72
CA CYS A 85 -37.10 26.43 4.67
C CYS A 85 -35.70 26.88 5.07
N VAL A 86 -35.51 28.09 5.58
CA VAL A 86 -34.21 28.58 6.05
C VAL A 86 -33.69 27.72 7.21
N LEU A 87 -34.57 27.38 8.16
CA LEU A 87 -34.21 26.49 9.26
C LEU A 87 -33.79 25.11 8.74
N ALA A 88 -34.51 24.52 7.79
CA ALA A 88 -34.18 23.23 7.17
C ALA A 88 -32.82 23.29 6.46
N ILE A 89 -32.53 24.37 5.72
CA ILE A 89 -31.23 24.60 5.07
C ILE A 89 -30.09 24.61 6.11
N VAL A 90 -30.26 25.35 7.21
CA VAL A 90 -29.26 25.42 8.28
C VAL A 90 -29.06 24.06 8.93
N VAL A 91 -30.15 23.32 9.24
CA VAL A 91 -30.08 21.98 9.82
C VAL A 91 -29.34 21.02 8.86
N CYS A 92 -29.67 21.02 7.58
CA CYS A 92 -28.99 20.19 6.58
C CYS A 92 -27.50 20.55 6.46
N ALA A 93 -27.15 21.84 6.48
CA ALA A 93 -25.77 22.28 6.42
C ALA A 93 -24.97 21.81 7.66
N VAL A 94 -25.54 21.96 8.85
CA VAL A 94 -24.95 21.48 10.11
C VAL A 94 -24.81 19.96 10.11
N LEU A 95 -25.86 19.23 9.71
CA LEU A 95 -25.82 17.76 9.61
C LEU A 95 -24.74 17.30 8.65
N ARG A 96 -24.65 17.91 7.46
CA ARG A 96 -23.60 17.62 6.48
C ARG A 96 -22.20 17.85 7.06
N PHE A 97 -21.99 18.98 7.75
CA PHE A 97 -20.72 19.28 8.40
C PHE A 97 -20.35 18.22 9.45
N LEU A 98 -21.31 17.85 10.32
CA LEU A 98 -21.10 16.82 11.33
C LEU A 98 -20.77 15.46 10.70
N MET A 99 -21.49 15.08 9.64
CA MET A 99 -21.24 13.83 8.92
C MET A 99 -19.88 13.82 8.23
N MET A 100 -19.42 14.93 7.65
CA MET A 100 -18.08 15.05 7.09
C MET A 100 -16.99 14.91 8.17
N ARG A 101 -17.19 15.54 9.33
CA ARG A 101 -16.26 15.39 10.48
C ARG A 101 -16.22 13.96 11.00
N ALA A 102 -17.38 13.32 11.14
CA ALA A 102 -17.47 11.92 11.55
C ALA A 102 -16.81 10.99 10.53
N ALA A 103 -17.03 11.20 9.24
CA ALA A 103 -16.39 10.42 8.17
C ALA A 103 -14.86 10.56 8.19
N ALA A 104 -14.35 11.78 8.41
CA ALA A 104 -12.91 12.01 8.57
C ALA A 104 -12.34 11.27 9.80
N TYR A 105 -13.02 11.36 10.93
CA TYR A 105 -12.63 10.68 12.15
C TYR A 105 -12.59 9.15 11.98
N PHE A 106 -13.65 8.52 11.46
CA PHE A 106 -13.68 7.08 11.23
C PHE A 106 -12.64 6.62 10.21
N GLY A 107 -12.33 7.45 9.20
CA GLY A 107 -11.29 7.18 8.22
C GLY A 107 -9.90 7.18 8.84
N ALA A 108 -9.58 8.20 9.63
CA ALA A 108 -8.30 8.32 10.31
C ALA A 108 -8.11 7.19 11.35
N GLU A 109 -9.13 6.90 12.14
CA GLU A 109 -9.10 5.82 13.12
C GLU A 109 -8.88 4.44 12.47
N ALA A 110 -9.57 4.16 11.34
CA ALA A 110 -9.38 2.93 10.59
C ALA A 110 -7.94 2.79 10.07
N ALA A 111 -7.39 3.87 9.54
CA ALA A 111 -6.05 3.95 8.99
C ALA A 111 -4.98 3.77 10.07
N GLU A 112 -5.15 4.40 11.22
CA GLU A 112 -4.22 4.29 12.35
C GLU A 112 -4.19 2.88 12.93
N ARG A 113 -5.35 2.23 13.10
CA ARG A 113 -5.40 0.83 13.55
C ARG A 113 -4.66 -0.12 12.62
N VAL A 114 -4.81 0.05 11.30
CA VAL A 114 -4.07 -0.75 10.32
C VAL A 114 -2.57 -0.50 10.43
N LYS A 115 -2.16 0.76 10.55
CA LYS A 115 -0.76 1.16 10.70
C LYS A 115 -0.12 0.52 11.93
N LEU A 116 -0.78 0.62 13.10
CA LEU A 116 -0.26 0.06 14.35
C LEU A 116 -0.17 -1.46 14.28
N ALA A 117 -1.21 -2.14 13.79
CA ALA A 117 -1.22 -3.60 13.67
C ALA A 117 -0.12 -4.11 12.71
N LEU A 118 0.10 -3.44 11.58
CA LEU A 118 1.16 -3.81 10.64
C LEU A 118 2.55 -3.55 11.22
N ARG A 119 2.76 -2.45 11.93
CA ARG A 119 4.04 -2.16 12.59
C ARG A 119 4.37 -3.18 13.65
N GLU A 120 3.41 -3.52 14.49
CA GLU A 120 3.57 -4.53 15.53
C GLU A 120 3.90 -5.90 14.93
N GLN A 121 3.16 -6.34 13.92
CA GLN A 121 3.40 -7.64 13.28
C GLN A 121 4.74 -7.69 12.56
N LEU A 122 5.11 -6.60 11.85
CA LEU A 122 6.39 -6.53 11.17
C LEU A 122 7.54 -6.55 12.18
N PHE A 123 7.42 -5.77 13.25
CA PHE A 123 8.42 -5.71 14.32
C PHE A 123 8.59 -7.09 15.00
N ASN A 124 7.49 -7.73 15.41
CA ASN A 124 7.52 -9.05 16.02
C ASN A 124 8.08 -10.10 15.07
N LYS A 125 7.75 -10.01 13.77
CA LYS A 125 8.30 -10.90 12.75
C LYS A 125 9.80 -10.72 12.57
N MET A 126 10.28 -9.46 12.54
CA MET A 126 11.72 -9.17 12.44
C MET A 126 12.49 -9.66 13.66
N LEU A 127 11.93 -9.50 14.86
CA LEU A 127 12.53 -10.06 16.07
C LEU A 127 12.59 -11.60 16.01
N ALA A 128 11.53 -12.25 15.53
CA ALA A 128 11.48 -13.71 15.41
C ALA A 128 12.44 -14.27 14.36
N ILE A 129 12.69 -13.54 13.26
CA ILE A 129 13.68 -13.94 12.25
C ILE A 129 15.11 -13.69 12.77
N GLY A 130 15.30 -12.65 13.61
CA GLY A 130 16.62 -12.28 14.13
C GLY A 130 17.59 -11.83 13.05
N PRO A 131 18.92 -11.89 13.28
CA PRO A 131 19.96 -11.40 12.35
C PRO A 131 19.97 -12.09 10.99
N SER A 132 19.36 -13.27 10.88
CA SER A 132 19.28 -14.04 9.63
C SER A 132 18.40 -13.38 8.54
N TYR A 133 17.63 -12.32 8.88
CA TYR A 133 16.80 -11.63 7.89
C TYR A 133 17.59 -11.13 6.67
N SER A 134 18.85 -10.74 6.88
CA SER A 134 19.71 -10.19 5.83
C SER A 134 20.05 -11.20 4.71
N GLN A 135 19.86 -12.51 4.95
CA GLN A 135 20.03 -13.56 3.94
C GLN A 135 18.85 -13.61 2.96
N HIS A 136 17.68 -13.22 3.40
CA HIS A 136 16.44 -13.36 2.66
C HIS A 136 15.95 -12.02 2.09
N ILE A 137 16.28 -10.90 2.74
CA ILE A 137 15.72 -9.59 2.42
C ILE A 137 16.78 -8.51 2.69
N SER A 138 16.87 -7.52 1.79
CA SER A 138 17.75 -6.39 2.02
C SER A 138 17.26 -5.51 3.18
N THR A 139 18.19 -5.01 3.99
CA THR A 139 17.86 -4.06 5.08
C THR A 139 17.14 -2.83 4.56
N ALA A 140 17.48 -2.37 3.35
CA ALA A 140 16.82 -1.23 2.70
C ALA A 140 15.33 -1.51 2.44
N ASP A 141 14.99 -2.73 1.97
CA ASP A 141 13.60 -3.11 1.72
C ASP A 141 12.78 -3.20 3.02
N VAL A 142 13.39 -3.69 4.10
CA VAL A 142 12.74 -3.74 5.42
C VAL A 142 12.44 -2.33 5.92
N VAL A 143 13.43 -1.44 5.91
CA VAL A 143 13.29 -0.04 6.38
C VAL A 143 12.27 0.71 5.52
N GLN A 144 12.34 0.56 4.19
CA GLN A 144 11.39 1.20 3.27
C GLN A 144 9.96 0.66 3.48
N SER A 145 9.80 -0.66 3.67
CA SER A 145 8.50 -1.27 3.92
C SER A 145 7.91 -0.85 5.26
N ALA A 146 8.72 -0.77 6.32
CA ALA A 146 8.30 -0.37 7.66
C ALA A 146 7.94 1.13 7.74
N GLY A 147 8.61 1.97 6.97
CA GLY A 147 8.33 3.40 6.86
C GLY A 147 7.25 3.69 5.83
N GLU A 148 7.67 3.93 4.60
CA GLU A 148 6.82 4.37 3.50
C GLU A 148 5.76 3.33 3.10
N GLY A 149 6.10 2.03 3.11
CA GLY A 149 5.19 0.96 2.72
C GLY A 149 3.92 0.91 3.58
N ILE A 150 4.07 1.00 4.89
CA ILE A 150 2.93 1.00 5.84
C ILE A 150 2.09 2.29 5.68
N GLU A 151 2.71 3.44 5.43
CA GLU A 151 2.00 4.71 5.22
C GLU A 151 1.17 4.71 3.92
N GLN A 152 1.66 4.03 2.88
CA GLN A 152 0.89 3.84 1.65
C GLN A 152 -0.33 2.92 1.87
N ILE A 153 -0.22 1.89 2.71
CA ILE A 153 -1.35 1.05 3.10
C ILE A 153 -2.33 1.84 3.98
N GLN A 154 -1.83 2.66 4.90
CA GLN A 154 -2.64 3.57 5.69
C GLN A 154 -3.51 4.46 4.79
N SER A 155 -2.89 5.13 3.81
CA SER A 155 -3.59 5.98 2.84
C SER A 155 -4.61 5.21 1.99
N PHE A 156 -4.32 3.96 1.66
CA PHE A 156 -5.25 3.08 0.95
C PHE A 156 -6.54 2.84 1.75
N PHE A 157 -6.44 2.54 3.05
CA PHE A 157 -7.60 2.34 3.92
C PHE A 157 -8.33 3.64 4.24
N GLU A 158 -7.61 4.75 4.34
CA GLU A 158 -8.19 6.06 4.65
C GLU A 158 -8.96 6.65 3.47
N LEU A 159 -8.37 6.64 2.27
CA LEU A 159 -8.86 7.40 1.13
C LEU A 159 -9.55 6.52 0.09
N PHE A 160 -8.86 5.46 -0.39
CA PHE A 160 -9.33 4.72 -1.56
C PHE A 160 -10.46 3.75 -1.23
N LEU A 161 -10.30 2.93 -0.20
CA LEU A 161 -11.25 1.85 0.10
C LEU A 161 -12.66 2.36 0.43
N PRO A 162 -12.85 3.37 1.31
CA PRO A 162 -14.17 3.95 1.54
C PRO A 162 -14.74 4.63 0.30
N GLN A 163 -13.89 5.33 -0.47
CA GLN A 163 -14.31 6.03 -1.67
C GLN A 163 -14.79 5.07 -2.76
N LEU A 164 -14.23 3.87 -2.85
CA LEU A 164 -14.67 2.84 -3.78
C LEU A 164 -16.15 2.46 -3.56
N PHE A 165 -16.53 2.20 -2.30
CA PHE A 165 -17.91 1.87 -1.95
C PHE A 165 -18.85 3.06 -2.13
N TYR A 166 -18.40 4.25 -1.72
CA TYR A 166 -19.18 5.46 -1.84
C TYR A 166 -19.42 5.85 -3.30
N ALA A 167 -18.42 5.68 -4.18
CA ALA A 167 -18.52 5.98 -5.61
C ALA A 167 -19.50 5.09 -6.36
N ILE A 168 -19.82 3.91 -5.84
CA ILE A 168 -20.88 3.03 -6.37
C ILE A 168 -22.26 3.44 -5.80
N LEU A 169 -22.30 3.69 -4.49
CA LEU A 169 -23.54 3.95 -3.77
C LEU A 169 -24.15 5.31 -4.15
N ALA A 170 -23.34 6.35 -4.35
CA ALA A 170 -23.82 7.69 -4.62
C ALA A 170 -24.58 7.83 -5.96
N PRO A 171 -24.06 7.39 -7.12
CA PRO A 171 -24.80 7.46 -8.39
C PRO A 171 -26.09 6.62 -8.38
N VAL A 172 -26.06 5.45 -7.73
CA VAL A 172 -27.25 4.59 -7.61
C VAL A 172 -28.34 5.29 -6.79
N THR A 173 -27.98 5.90 -5.66
CA THR A 173 -28.92 6.65 -4.83
C THR A 173 -29.50 7.84 -5.58
N LEU A 174 -28.66 8.62 -6.26
CA LEU A 174 -29.09 9.78 -7.04
C LEU A 174 -29.95 9.37 -8.24
N PHE A 175 -29.68 8.23 -8.87
CA PHE A 175 -30.56 7.69 -9.90
C PHE A 175 -31.98 7.48 -9.39
N PHE A 176 -32.16 6.84 -8.23
CA PHE A 176 -33.50 6.63 -7.66
C PHE A 176 -34.21 7.95 -7.26
N ILE A 177 -33.44 9.01 -6.99
CA ILE A 177 -34.00 10.34 -6.67
C ILE A 177 -34.40 11.09 -7.94
N VAL A 178 -33.59 11.02 -9.01
CA VAL A 178 -33.82 11.76 -10.27
C VAL A 178 -34.78 11.00 -11.19
N ALA A 179 -34.81 9.66 -11.17
CA ALA A 179 -35.65 8.83 -12.05
C ALA A 179 -37.15 9.18 -11.99
N PRO A 180 -37.78 9.43 -10.81
CA PRO A 180 -39.19 9.85 -10.74
C PRO A 180 -39.40 11.25 -11.32
N ILE A 181 -38.41 12.12 -11.37
CA ILE A 181 -38.50 13.49 -11.92
C ILE A 181 -38.41 13.43 -13.44
N ASN A 182 -37.37 12.77 -13.94
CA ASN A 182 -37.14 12.62 -15.38
C ASN A 182 -36.32 11.35 -15.65
N MET A 183 -37.02 10.29 -16.09
CA MET A 183 -36.38 8.99 -16.36
C MET A 183 -35.29 9.03 -17.46
N PRO A 184 -35.50 9.71 -18.63
CA PRO A 184 -34.47 9.79 -19.66
C PRO A 184 -33.20 10.48 -19.18
N THR A 185 -33.29 11.55 -18.41
CA THR A 185 -32.14 12.23 -17.84
C THR A 185 -31.42 11.36 -16.80
N ALA A 186 -32.18 10.69 -15.93
CA ALA A 186 -31.59 9.78 -14.93
C ALA A 186 -30.81 8.64 -15.60
N VAL A 187 -31.36 8.04 -16.66
CA VAL A 187 -30.67 6.99 -17.44
C VAL A 187 -29.41 7.54 -18.12
N THR A 188 -29.48 8.74 -18.72
CA THR A 188 -28.32 9.38 -19.36
C THR A 188 -27.18 9.59 -18.35
N LEU A 189 -27.48 10.13 -17.17
CA LEU A 189 -26.49 10.33 -16.12
C LEU A 189 -25.90 8.99 -15.63
N LEU A 190 -26.75 7.98 -15.43
CA LEU A 190 -26.29 6.65 -14.98
C LEU A 190 -25.43 5.94 -16.03
N VAL A 191 -25.73 6.05 -17.33
CA VAL A 191 -24.95 5.45 -18.41
C VAL A 191 -23.58 6.15 -18.58
N CYS A 192 -23.53 7.47 -18.34
CA CYS A 192 -22.26 8.21 -18.38
C CYS A 192 -21.34 7.89 -17.18
N ALA A 193 -21.88 7.44 -16.04
CA ALA A 193 -21.09 7.16 -14.84
C ALA A 193 -20.06 6.02 -15.03
N PRO A 194 -20.37 4.83 -15.61
CA PRO A 194 -19.41 3.79 -15.89
C PRO A 194 -18.31 4.18 -16.87
N LEU A 195 -18.57 5.17 -17.74
CA LEU A 195 -17.60 5.66 -18.72
C LEU A 195 -16.37 6.27 -18.04
N ILE A 196 -16.56 6.94 -16.89
CA ILE A 196 -15.44 7.44 -16.07
C ILE A 196 -14.58 6.27 -15.59
N VAL A 197 -15.19 5.23 -15.03
CA VAL A 197 -14.47 4.05 -14.52
C VAL A 197 -13.69 3.36 -15.64
N LEU A 198 -14.27 3.26 -16.83
CA LEU A 198 -13.62 2.67 -18.01
C LEU A 198 -12.40 3.51 -18.45
N ILE A 199 -12.53 4.83 -18.50
CA ILE A 199 -11.43 5.73 -18.87
C ILE A 199 -10.32 5.68 -17.83
N VAL A 200 -10.66 5.73 -16.54
CA VAL A 200 -9.70 5.57 -15.45
C VAL A 200 -8.95 4.25 -15.59
N GLY A 201 -9.65 3.14 -15.83
CA GLY A 201 -9.04 1.82 -16.04
C GLY A 201 -8.07 1.78 -17.21
N MET A 202 -8.47 2.34 -18.38
CA MET A 202 -7.60 2.42 -19.56
C MET A 202 -6.34 3.25 -19.33
N VAL A 203 -6.48 4.40 -18.68
CA VAL A 203 -5.33 5.27 -18.35
C VAL A 203 -4.43 4.58 -17.33
N ALA A 204 -5.00 3.93 -16.34
CA ALA A 204 -4.27 3.19 -15.33
C ALA A 204 -3.41 2.06 -15.93
N MET A 205 -3.94 1.29 -16.88
CA MET A 205 -3.18 0.24 -17.55
C MET A 205 -2.00 0.79 -18.38
N ARG A 206 -2.18 1.96 -19.01
CA ARG A 206 -1.08 2.64 -19.72
C ARG A 206 -0.05 3.22 -18.75
N ALA A 207 -0.51 3.84 -17.67
CA ALA A 207 0.35 4.40 -16.63
C ALA A 207 1.21 3.34 -15.96
N ALA A 208 0.67 2.16 -15.64
CA ALA A 208 1.40 1.08 -14.97
C ALA A 208 2.68 0.66 -15.72
N ARG A 209 2.66 0.62 -17.05
CA ARG A 209 3.84 0.31 -17.88
C ARG A 209 4.94 1.38 -17.77
N VAL A 210 4.55 2.65 -17.73
CA VAL A 210 5.50 3.77 -17.61
C VAL A 210 6.05 3.84 -16.19
N PHE A 211 5.21 3.61 -15.18
CA PHE A 211 5.63 3.54 -13.78
C PHE A 211 6.64 2.43 -13.51
N LYS A 212 6.47 1.23 -14.08
CA LYS A 212 7.45 0.13 -13.94
C LYS A 212 8.84 0.57 -14.42
N LYS A 213 8.92 1.27 -15.56
CA LYS A 213 10.18 1.81 -16.11
C LYS A 213 10.76 2.94 -15.25
N TYR A 214 9.90 3.77 -14.69
CA TYR A 214 10.28 4.86 -13.79
C TYR A 214 10.95 4.33 -12.51
N TRP A 215 10.33 3.35 -11.83
CA TRP A 215 10.86 2.78 -10.59
C TRP A 215 12.25 2.14 -10.79
N GLY A 216 12.48 1.42 -11.90
CA GLY A 216 13.81 0.90 -12.19
C GLY A 216 14.88 2.00 -12.22
N LYS A 217 14.60 3.11 -12.91
CA LYS A 217 15.53 4.25 -12.98
C LYS A 217 15.71 5.00 -11.67
N TYR A 218 14.66 5.08 -10.85
CA TYR A 218 14.74 5.67 -9.52
C TYR A 218 15.67 4.88 -8.60
N THR A 219 15.52 3.56 -8.58
CA THR A 219 16.37 2.65 -7.78
C THR A 219 17.82 2.70 -8.24
N ASP A 220 18.07 2.66 -9.56
CA ASP A 220 19.39 2.76 -10.15
C ASP A 220 20.11 4.06 -9.74
N MET A 221 19.40 5.20 -9.78
CA MET A 221 19.96 6.48 -9.38
C MET A 221 20.26 6.52 -7.87
N GLY A 222 19.35 5.99 -7.05
CA GLY A 222 19.54 5.92 -5.60
C GLY A 222 20.75 5.09 -5.19
N SER A 223 20.95 3.93 -5.82
CA SER A 223 22.13 3.08 -5.55
C SER A 223 23.42 3.78 -5.94
N VAL A 224 23.49 4.37 -7.13
CA VAL A 224 24.69 5.10 -7.59
C VAL A 224 24.99 6.32 -6.71
N PHE A 225 23.96 7.03 -6.23
CA PHE A 225 24.15 8.12 -5.28
C PHE A 225 24.78 7.62 -3.97
N LEU A 226 24.24 6.54 -3.41
CA LEU A 226 24.73 5.96 -2.18
C LEU A 226 26.17 5.45 -2.33
N ASP A 227 26.46 4.74 -3.44
CA ASP A 227 27.81 4.26 -3.75
C ASP A 227 28.82 5.42 -3.86
N ASN A 228 28.44 6.53 -4.52
CA ASN A 228 29.29 7.70 -4.63
C ASN A 228 29.53 8.38 -3.27
N VAL A 229 28.52 8.45 -2.41
CA VAL A 229 28.65 9.03 -1.06
C VAL A 229 29.52 8.14 -0.17
N GLN A 230 29.31 6.82 -0.19
CA GLN A 230 30.12 5.87 0.57
C GLN A 230 31.57 5.79 0.06
N GLY A 231 31.76 5.91 -1.26
CA GLY A 231 33.06 5.92 -1.89
C GLY A 231 33.72 7.31 -2.01
N LEU A 232 33.21 8.35 -1.34
CA LEU A 232 33.65 9.74 -1.53
C LEU A 232 35.15 9.93 -1.23
N GLU A 233 35.65 9.30 -0.19
CA GLU A 233 37.07 9.32 0.16
C GLU A 233 37.94 8.74 -0.96
N THR A 234 37.52 7.60 -1.50
CA THR A 234 38.21 6.94 -2.64
C THR A 234 38.17 7.83 -3.88
N LEU A 235 36.99 8.41 -4.22
CA LEU A 235 36.83 9.31 -5.36
C LEU A 235 37.76 10.52 -5.25
N LYS A 236 37.90 11.10 -4.06
CA LYS A 236 38.81 12.23 -3.80
C LYS A 236 40.28 11.83 -3.89
N THR A 237 40.64 10.65 -3.38
CA THR A 237 42.01 10.14 -3.42
C THR A 237 42.48 9.92 -4.86
N PHE A 238 41.61 9.46 -5.76
CA PHE A 238 41.91 9.21 -7.17
C PHE A 238 41.57 10.37 -8.12
N ASP A 239 41.18 11.54 -7.60
CA ASP A 239 40.75 12.71 -8.39
C ASP A 239 39.64 12.39 -9.43
N ALA A 240 38.76 11.46 -9.07
CA ALA A 240 37.70 10.95 -9.93
C ALA A 240 36.31 11.59 -9.64
N ASP A 241 36.25 12.54 -8.70
CA ASP A 241 35.01 13.19 -8.25
C ASP A 241 34.30 13.98 -9.36
N ALA A 242 35.05 14.67 -10.23
CA ALA A 242 34.48 15.40 -11.37
C ALA A 242 33.78 14.45 -12.38
N HIS A 243 34.37 13.27 -12.62
CA HIS A 243 33.77 12.25 -13.49
C HIS A 243 32.50 11.65 -12.86
N ALA A 244 32.55 11.34 -11.58
CA ALA A 244 31.40 10.83 -10.82
C ALA A 244 30.25 11.85 -10.79
N ALA A 245 30.57 13.13 -10.57
CA ALA A 245 29.59 14.22 -10.59
C ALA A 245 28.92 14.39 -11.97
N LYS A 246 29.69 14.30 -13.06
CA LYS A 246 29.13 14.35 -14.43
C LYS A 246 28.19 13.17 -14.69
N LYS A 247 28.61 11.95 -14.36
CA LYS A 247 27.78 10.74 -14.52
C LYS A 247 26.49 10.84 -13.70
N MET A 248 26.57 11.35 -12.47
CA MET A 248 25.42 11.59 -11.62
C MET A 248 24.47 12.65 -12.24
N GLY A 249 25.02 13.74 -12.81
CA GLY A 249 24.25 14.75 -13.52
C GLY A 249 23.48 14.19 -14.72
N GLU A 250 24.10 13.33 -15.50
CA GLU A 250 23.45 12.65 -16.63
C GLU A 250 22.29 11.74 -16.16
N GLN A 251 22.49 11.00 -15.07
CA GLN A 251 21.43 10.15 -14.48
C GLN A 251 20.30 10.99 -13.88
N ALA A 252 20.62 12.08 -13.21
CA ALA A 252 19.64 13.02 -12.66
C ALA A 252 18.79 13.63 -13.78
N GLU A 253 19.38 13.98 -14.92
CA GLU A 253 18.64 14.50 -16.08
C GLU A 253 17.71 13.43 -16.68
N GLN A 254 18.17 12.19 -16.81
CA GLN A 254 17.30 11.06 -17.24
C GLN A 254 16.13 10.86 -16.28
N PHE A 255 16.39 10.95 -14.98
CA PHE A 255 15.35 10.86 -13.95
C PHE A 255 14.36 12.03 -14.06
N ARG A 256 14.85 13.25 -14.24
CA ARG A 256 14.00 14.43 -14.45
C ARG A 256 13.04 14.25 -15.64
N VAL A 257 13.56 13.80 -16.79
CA VAL A 257 12.76 13.57 -18.01
C VAL A 257 11.69 12.50 -17.74
N MET A 258 12.06 11.41 -17.05
CA MET A 258 11.10 10.35 -16.69
C MET A 258 10.03 10.86 -15.72
N THR A 259 10.40 11.65 -14.70
CA THR A 259 9.45 12.25 -13.74
C THR A 259 8.47 13.17 -14.45
N MET A 260 8.95 13.99 -15.41
CA MET A 260 8.08 14.85 -16.20
C MET A 260 7.12 14.06 -17.09
N ASN A 261 7.55 12.93 -17.65
CA ASN A 261 6.67 12.04 -18.43
C ASN A 261 5.57 11.42 -17.54
N VAL A 262 5.91 10.96 -16.34
CA VAL A 262 4.93 10.45 -15.36
C VAL A 262 3.93 11.54 -15.00
N LEU A 263 4.41 12.75 -14.67
CA LEU A 263 3.56 13.89 -14.35
C LEU A 263 2.61 14.26 -15.50
N GLN A 264 3.10 14.27 -16.74
CA GLN A 264 2.25 14.53 -17.92
C GLN A 264 1.14 13.47 -18.08
N ILE A 265 1.46 12.19 -17.86
CA ILE A 265 0.45 11.11 -17.91
C ILE A 265 -0.60 11.34 -16.82
N GLN A 266 -0.16 11.69 -15.62
CA GLN A 266 -1.05 11.94 -14.50
C GLN A 266 -1.97 13.15 -14.75
N LEU A 267 -1.44 14.26 -15.26
CA LEU A 267 -2.24 15.44 -15.60
C LEU A 267 -3.22 15.17 -16.73
N ARG A 268 -2.79 14.47 -17.80
CA ARG A 268 -3.69 14.07 -18.91
C ARG A 268 -4.82 13.16 -18.42
N SER A 269 -4.52 12.28 -17.45
CA SER A 269 -5.52 11.42 -16.82
C SER A 269 -6.58 12.22 -16.08
N LEU A 270 -6.16 13.19 -15.25
CA LEU A 270 -7.08 14.07 -14.53
C LEU A 270 -7.95 14.88 -15.50
N THR A 271 -7.35 15.46 -16.54
CA THR A 271 -8.09 16.21 -17.56
C THR A 271 -9.12 15.33 -18.28
N ALA A 272 -8.75 14.10 -18.66
CA ALA A 272 -9.68 13.18 -19.31
C ALA A 272 -10.87 12.83 -18.38
N MET A 273 -10.62 12.61 -17.08
CA MET A 273 -11.67 12.37 -16.10
C MET A 273 -12.60 13.58 -15.92
N ASP A 274 -12.02 14.79 -15.87
CA ASP A 274 -12.80 16.02 -15.75
C ASP A 274 -13.69 16.26 -16.98
N VAL A 275 -13.15 16.03 -18.17
CA VAL A 275 -13.94 16.14 -19.42
C VAL A 275 -15.13 15.18 -19.41
N VAL A 276 -14.95 13.95 -18.97
CA VAL A 276 -16.06 12.97 -18.92
C VAL A 276 -17.03 13.28 -17.78
N ALA A 277 -16.55 13.71 -16.63
CA ALA A 277 -17.41 14.06 -15.49
C ALA A 277 -18.29 15.27 -15.80
N TYR A 278 -17.68 16.36 -16.27
CA TYR A 278 -18.45 17.56 -16.65
C TYR A 278 -19.22 17.40 -17.95
N GLY A 279 -18.68 16.63 -18.91
CA GLY A 279 -19.39 16.28 -20.14
C GLY A 279 -20.63 15.42 -19.88
N GLY A 280 -20.53 14.45 -18.97
CA GLY A 280 -21.67 13.64 -18.53
C GLY A 280 -22.73 14.45 -17.81
N ALA A 281 -22.32 15.37 -16.91
CA ALA A 281 -23.22 16.31 -16.26
C ALA A 281 -23.91 17.23 -17.30
N ALA A 282 -23.14 17.79 -18.24
CA ALA A 282 -23.66 18.63 -19.31
C ALA A 282 -24.63 17.86 -20.23
N ALA A 283 -24.37 16.59 -20.54
CA ALA A 283 -25.26 15.75 -21.31
C ALA A 283 -26.61 15.54 -20.57
N GLY A 284 -26.57 15.23 -19.28
CA GLY A 284 -27.78 15.10 -18.46
C GLY A 284 -28.59 16.39 -18.40
N VAL A 285 -27.92 17.53 -18.19
CA VAL A 285 -28.54 18.87 -18.22
C VAL A 285 -29.10 19.16 -19.60
N GLY A 286 -28.37 18.87 -20.70
CA GLY A 286 -28.81 19.07 -22.07
C GLY A 286 -30.10 18.28 -22.40
N VAL A 287 -30.16 17.01 -21.97
CA VAL A 287 -31.34 16.16 -22.13
C VAL A 287 -32.54 16.74 -21.35
N SER A 288 -32.35 17.24 -20.12
CA SER A 288 -33.41 17.83 -19.32
C SER A 288 -33.96 19.12 -19.94
N ILE A 289 -33.09 19.99 -20.46
CA ILE A 289 -33.44 21.22 -21.16
C ILE A 289 -34.16 20.89 -22.48
N TRP A 290 -33.66 19.93 -23.26
CA TRP A 290 -34.31 19.50 -24.50
C TRP A 290 -35.70 18.94 -24.27
N GLN A 291 -35.91 18.18 -23.22
CA GLN A 291 -37.24 17.67 -22.85
C GLN A 291 -38.19 18.79 -22.40
N TYR A 292 -37.69 19.74 -21.59
CA TYR A 292 -38.46 20.94 -21.23
C TYR A 292 -38.88 21.71 -22.49
N ALA A 293 -37.97 21.97 -23.42
CA ALA A 293 -38.25 22.67 -24.67
C ALA A 293 -39.18 21.89 -25.62
N SER A 294 -39.20 20.56 -25.52
CA SER A 294 -40.08 19.68 -26.32
C SER A 294 -41.48 19.55 -25.74
N GLY A 295 -41.83 20.28 -24.68
CA GLY A 295 -43.16 20.25 -24.04
C GLY A 295 -43.42 19.01 -23.19
N ALA A 296 -42.38 18.30 -22.74
CA ALA A 296 -42.53 17.24 -21.76
C ALA A 296 -43.02 17.81 -20.42
N ALA A 297 -43.77 17.02 -19.65
CA ALA A 297 -44.29 17.43 -18.35
C ALA A 297 -43.21 17.56 -17.26
N LEU A 298 -42.19 18.37 -17.53
CA LEU A 298 -41.08 18.65 -16.63
C LEU A 298 -41.11 20.12 -16.22
N PRO A 299 -41.42 20.48 -14.97
CA PRO A 299 -41.44 21.88 -14.52
C PRO A 299 -40.01 22.46 -14.52
N LEU A 300 -39.90 23.77 -14.71
CA LEU A 300 -38.61 24.49 -14.67
C LEU A 300 -37.86 24.26 -13.36
N ALA A 301 -38.57 24.12 -12.24
CA ALA A 301 -38.01 23.72 -10.95
C ALA A 301 -37.36 22.34 -10.98
N GLY A 302 -37.93 21.38 -11.72
CA GLY A 302 -37.35 20.06 -11.94
C GLY A 302 -36.04 20.11 -12.76
N VAL A 303 -36.00 20.97 -13.80
CA VAL A 303 -34.78 21.20 -14.57
C VAL A 303 -33.67 21.77 -13.65
N LEU A 304 -33.97 22.77 -12.83
CA LEU A 304 -33.04 23.37 -11.90
C LEU A 304 -32.51 22.34 -10.88
N LEU A 305 -33.39 21.47 -10.38
CA LEU A 305 -32.98 20.39 -9.47
C LEU A 305 -32.00 19.44 -10.12
N ILE A 306 -32.27 19.04 -11.37
CA ILE A 306 -31.37 18.18 -12.14
C ILE A 306 -30.03 18.87 -12.38
N VAL A 307 -30.01 20.16 -12.73
CA VAL A 307 -28.76 20.92 -12.91
C VAL A 307 -27.91 20.91 -11.65
N LEU A 308 -28.51 21.16 -10.49
CA LEU A 308 -27.80 21.20 -9.22
C LEU A 308 -27.31 19.83 -8.75
N LEU A 309 -28.07 18.75 -9.01
CA LEU A 309 -27.70 17.39 -8.60
C LEU A 309 -26.78 16.68 -9.61
N SER A 310 -26.74 17.14 -10.88
CA SER A 310 -25.95 16.47 -11.92
C SER A 310 -24.46 16.37 -11.59
N ALA A 311 -23.91 17.38 -10.92
CA ALA A 311 -22.52 17.37 -10.48
C ALA A 311 -22.25 16.30 -9.42
N ASP A 312 -23.18 16.09 -8.49
CA ASP A 312 -23.04 15.12 -7.41
C ASP A 312 -23.02 13.65 -7.91
N PHE A 313 -23.54 13.38 -9.11
CA PHE A 313 -23.41 12.07 -9.77
C PHE A 313 -21.96 11.70 -10.06
N PHE A 314 -21.15 12.67 -10.47
CA PHE A 314 -19.82 12.42 -11.04
C PHE A 314 -18.68 12.72 -10.07
N ILE A 315 -18.89 13.59 -9.07
CA ILE A 315 -17.87 13.95 -8.07
C ILE A 315 -17.32 12.72 -7.34
N PRO A 316 -18.11 11.75 -6.84
CA PRO A 316 -17.57 10.57 -6.15
C PRO A 316 -16.71 9.69 -7.05
N LEU A 317 -17.11 9.53 -8.33
CA LEU A 317 -16.38 8.74 -9.32
C LEU A 317 -15.06 9.41 -9.73
N ARG A 318 -15.09 10.72 -9.91
CA ARG A 318 -13.91 11.54 -10.17
C ARG A 318 -12.90 11.44 -9.02
N GLN A 319 -13.37 11.53 -7.77
CA GLN A 319 -12.52 11.37 -6.58
C GLN A 319 -11.92 9.97 -6.50
N LEU A 320 -12.70 8.92 -6.82
CA LEU A 320 -12.19 7.56 -6.91
C LEU A 320 -11.05 7.46 -7.92
N GLY A 321 -11.20 8.09 -9.08
CA GLY A 321 -10.17 8.15 -10.10
C GLY A 321 -8.90 8.88 -9.63
N SER A 322 -9.04 9.97 -8.90
CA SER A 322 -7.89 10.70 -8.33
C SER A 322 -7.12 9.88 -7.29
N PHE A 323 -7.79 8.99 -6.56
CA PHE A 323 -7.16 8.11 -5.57
C PHE A 323 -6.63 6.79 -6.16
N PHE A 324 -6.70 6.60 -7.47
CA PHE A 324 -6.23 5.37 -8.10
C PHE A 324 -4.73 5.10 -7.85
N HIS A 325 -3.90 6.14 -7.85
CA HIS A 325 -2.47 6.00 -7.54
C HIS A 325 -2.24 5.54 -6.09
N VAL A 326 -3.08 5.98 -5.14
CA VAL A 326 -3.05 5.51 -3.75
C VAL A 326 -3.35 4.01 -3.69
N ALA A 327 -4.32 3.55 -4.48
CA ALA A 327 -4.65 2.12 -4.58
C ALA A 327 -3.48 1.30 -5.11
N MET A 328 -2.83 1.74 -6.18
CA MET A 328 -1.69 1.04 -6.79
C MET A 328 -0.50 0.95 -5.84
N ASN A 329 -0.16 2.06 -5.19
CA ASN A 329 0.92 2.10 -4.21
C ASN A 329 0.61 1.21 -3.00
N GLY A 330 -0.58 1.33 -2.42
CA GLY A 330 -1.01 0.52 -1.29
C GLY A 330 -1.02 -0.97 -1.59
N MET A 331 -1.49 -1.40 -2.77
CA MET A 331 -1.47 -2.81 -3.17
C MET A 331 -0.04 -3.33 -3.39
N THR A 332 0.86 -2.52 -3.96
CA THR A 332 2.26 -2.89 -4.15
C THR A 332 2.97 -3.04 -2.82
N SER A 333 2.79 -2.08 -1.91
CA SER A 333 3.36 -2.12 -0.56
C SER A 333 2.81 -3.28 0.26
N THR A 334 1.51 -3.60 0.11
CA THR A 334 0.89 -4.78 0.72
C THR A 334 1.59 -6.06 0.32
N LYS A 335 1.86 -6.26 -0.99
CA LYS A 335 2.56 -7.46 -1.47
C LYS A 335 3.96 -7.57 -0.88
N ARG A 336 4.71 -6.46 -0.82
CA ARG A 336 6.06 -6.44 -0.22
C ARG A 336 6.03 -6.79 1.26
N ILE A 337 5.10 -6.20 2.03
CA ILE A 337 4.97 -6.49 3.46
C ILE A 337 4.56 -7.95 3.70
N PHE A 338 3.70 -8.52 2.86
CA PHE A 338 3.35 -9.94 2.99
C PHE A 338 4.52 -10.86 2.66
N VAL A 339 5.37 -10.54 1.68
CA VAL A 339 6.61 -11.29 1.44
C VAL A 339 7.50 -11.28 2.68
N LEU A 340 7.64 -10.12 3.36
CA LEU A 340 8.36 -10.01 4.63
C LEU A 340 7.73 -10.86 5.75
N LEU A 341 6.40 -10.81 5.88
CA LEU A 341 5.68 -11.56 6.92
C LEU A 341 5.65 -13.07 6.65
N ASP A 342 5.69 -13.49 5.40
CA ASP A 342 5.69 -14.89 4.99
C ASP A 342 7.12 -15.50 4.99
N THR A 343 8.17 -14.69 5.18
CA THR A 343 9.55 -15.18 5.29
C THR A 343 9.65 -16.24 6.39
N PRO A 344 10.28 -17.40 6.12
CA PRO A 344 10.41 -18.44 7.12
C PRO A 344 11.23 -17.96 8.32
N ILE A 345 10.80 -18.34 9.51
CA ILE A 345 11.55 -18.14 10.74
C ILE A 345 12.57 -19.28 10.83
N PRO A 346 13.84 -19.03 11.18
CA PRO A 346 14.80 -20.09 11.42
C PRO A 346 14.22 -21.14 12.37
N ALA A 347 14.33 -22.39 12.00
CA ALA A 347 13.84 -23.47 12.84
C ALA A 347 14.84 -23.68 13.99
N HIS A 348 14.41 -23.41 15.19
CA HIS A 348 15.12 -23.75 16.42
C HIS A 348 14.42 -24.90 17.13
N GLY A 349 15.17 -25.70 17.86
CA GLY A 349 14.58 -26.73 18.73
C GLY A 349 13.85 -26.10 19.92
N MET A 350 13.20 -26.96 20.69
CA MET A 350 12.50 -26.55 21.92
C MET A 350 13.22 -27.06 23.19
N GLN A 351 14.38 -27.67 23.04
CA GLN A 351 15.12 -28.22 24.17
C GLN A 351 15.75 -27.07 24.96
N GLU A 352 15.43 -26.98 26.22
CA GLU A 352 16.10 -26.08 27.13
C GLU A 352 17.41 -26.71 27.63
N MET A 353 18.47 -25.92 27.62
CA MET A 353 19.72 -26.28 28.23
C MET A 353 19.70 -25.81 29.70
N PRO A 354 20.11 -26.67 30.65
CA PRO A 354 20.20 -26.25 32.04
C PRO A 354 21.21 -25.11 32.19
N GLU A 355 20.91 -24.17 33.08
CA GLU A 355 21.84 -23.08 33.40
C GLU A 355 23.14 -23.65 33.95
N PHE A 356 24.26 -23.32 33.29
CA PHE A 356 25.56 -23.63 33.81
C PHE A 356 25.91 -22.60 34.86
N GLY A 357 25.97 -23.05 36.14
CA GLY A 357 26.36 -22.17 37.23
C GLY A 357 27.79 -21.64 37.06
N ALA A 358 28.10 -20.51 37.70
CA ALA A 358 29.42 -19.87 37.66
C ALA A 358 30.59 -20.79 38.06
N SER A 359 30.28 -21.97 38.66
CA SER A 359 31.24 -23.03 39.05
C SER A 359 31.54 -24.00 37.92
N ASP A 360 30.77 -24.04 36.80
CA ASP A 360 30.90 -25.06 35.76
C ASP A 360 31.78 -24.68 34.60
N ASN A 361 32.70 -23.73 34.72
CA ASN A 361 33.74 -23.36 33.73
C ASN A 361 33.29 -23.32 32.23
N GLY A 362 31.98 -23.24 31.92
CA GLY A 362 31.45 -23.14 30.55
C GLY A 362 31.28 -24.48 29.83
N VAL A 363 31.10 -24.44 28.53
CA VAL A 363 30.82 -25.57 27.65
C VAL A 363 31.93 -25.74 26.59
N ASP A 364 32.22 -26.96 26.18
CA ASP A 364 32.99 -27.24 24.98
C ASP A 364 32.11 -27.07 23.74
N VAL A 365 32.62 -26.44 22.70
CA VAL A 365 31.95 -26.28 21.41
C VAL A 365 32.59 -27.23 20.40
N CYS A 366 31.80 -28.12 19.80
CA CYS A 366 32.27 -29.09 18.84
C CYS A 366 31.59 -28.91 17.48
N PHE A 367 32.38 -28.75 16.43
CA PHE A 367 32.02 -28.83 15.04
C PHE A 367 32.47 -30.17 14.47
N ASP A 368 31.59 -30.88 13.73
CA ASP A 368 31.89 -32.16 13.11
C ASP A 368 31.31 -32.18 11.69
N ASP A 369 32.21 -32.12 10.70
CA ASP A 369 31.91 -32.13 9.26
C ASP A 369 30.87 -31.06 8.85
N VAL A 370 30.97 -29.85 9.41
CA VAL A 370 30.01 -28.80 9.19
C VAL A 370 30.21 -28.13 7.85
N SER A 371 29.18 -28.18 7.01
CA SER A 371 29.13 -27.51 5.70
C SER A 371 27.95 -26.55 5.66
N PHE A 372 28.13 -25.36 5.07
CA PHE A 372 27.07 -24.35 4.94
C PHE A 372 27.17 -23.58 3.63
N ARG A 373 26.03 -23.34 3.00
CA ARG A 373 25.89 -22.58 1.76
C ARG A 373 24.94 -21.41 1.95
N TYR A 374 25.34 -20.24 1.47
CA TYR A 374 24.41 -19.13 1.28
C TYR A 374 23.63 -19.34 -0.01
N VAL A 375 22.31 -19.38 0.07
CA VAL A 375 21.42 -19.40 -1.10
C VAL A 375 21.22 -17.96 -1.56
N ASP A 376 21.53 -17.67 -2.84
CA ASP A 376 21.37 -16.31 -3.40
C ASP A 376 19.89 -16.09 -3.71
N VAL A 377 19.15 -15.50 -2.77
CA VAL A 377 17.69 -15.26 -2.84
C VAL A 377 17.31 -14.22 -3.92
N ASN A 378 18.30 -13.57 -4.53
CA ASN A 378 18.04 -12.59 -5.59
C ASN A 378 17.40 -13.17 -6.85
N THR A 379 17.44 -14.49 -7.04
CA THR A 379 16.81 -15.14 -8.21
C THR A 379 15.33 -15.45 -7.95
N ASP A 380 14.97 -15.93 -6.76
CA ASP A 380 13.60 -16.38 -6.49
C ASP A 380 12.68 -15.27 -5.96
N ALA A 381 13.20 -14.35 -5.14
CA ALA A 381 12.40 -13.21 -4.68
C ALA A 381 12.17 -12.17 -5.80
N ALA A 382 13.16 -11.95 -6.68
CA ALA A 382 12.97 -11.13 -7.88
C ALA A 382 12.02 -11.81 -8.89
N ALA A 383 12.06 -13.14 -9.02
CA ALA A 383 11.13 -13.93 -9.81
C ALA A 383 9.72 -13.91 -9.20
N ALA A 384 9.58 -14.07 -7.88
CA ALA A 384 8.29 -14.00 -7.19
C ALA A 384 7.65 -12.60 -7.26
N VAL A 385 8.44 -11.54 -7.14
CA VAL A 385 7.98 -10.15 -7.32
C VAL A 385 7.64 -9.86 -8.79
N SER A 386 8.40 -10.40 -9.75
CA SER A 386 8.12 -10.25 -11.18
C SER A 386 6.89 -11.06 -11.61
N VAL A 387 6.74 -12.29 -11.16
CA VAL A 387 5.57 -13.15 -11.41
C VAL A 387 4.31 -12.59 -10.73
N ALA A 388 4.42 -12.02 -9.53
CA ALA A 388 3.30 -11.34 -8.89
C ALA A 388 2.89 -10.04 -9.58
N ALA A 389 3.81 -9.37 -10.28
CA ALA A 389 3.51 -8.22 -11.14
C ALA A 389 2.86 -8.64 -12.47
N ASP A 390 3.25 -9.77 -13.05
CA ASP A 390 2.68 -10.29 -14.30
C ASP A 390 1.32 -10.96 -14.11
N THR A 391 1.05 -11.63 -12.98
CA THR A 391 -0.27 -12.23 -12.70
C THR A 391 -1.38 -11.21 -12.46
N ALA A 392 -1.05 -9.96 -12.14
CA ALA A 392 -2.05 -8.90 -12.01
C ALA A 392 -2.50 -8.31 -13.38
N VAL A 393 -1.79 -8.64 -14.47
CA VAL A 393 -2.05 -8.13 -15.84
C VAL A 393 -2.62 -9.23 -16.76
N THR A 394 -2.50 -10.51 -16.41
CA THR A 394 -2.83 -11.64 -17.30
C THR A 394 -4.13 -12.37 -16.99
N ALA A 395 -5.05 -11.77 -16.22
CA ALA A 395 -6.37 -12.37 -16.02
C ALA A 395 -7.33 -12.21 -17.23
N ASP A 396 -6.91 -11.52 -18.30
CA ASP A 396 -7.66 -11.49 -19.57
C ASP A 396 -6.68 -11.25 -20.73
N MET A 397 -6.18 -12.30 -21.33
CA MET A 397 -5.91 -12.47 -22.75
C MET A 397 -5.02 -13.69 -23.03
N GLU A 398 -5.62 -14.83 -23.20
CA GLU A 398 -5.06 -15.86 -24.09
C GLU A 398 -5.29 -15.40 -25.54
N THR A 399 -4.25 -15.15 -26.24
CA THR A 399 -3.90 -15.60 -27.61
C THR A 399 -2.80 -14.72 -28.20
N GLY A 400 -1.70 -15.34 -28.61
CA GLY A 400 -0.89 -14.77 -29.70
C GLY A 400 0.61 -14.59 -29.49
N LYS A 401 1.37 -15.68 -29.72
CA LYS A 401 2.70 -15.73 -30.37
C LYS A 401 3.94 -15.07 -29.74
N THR A 402 4.79 -15.98 -29.27
CA THR A 402 6.27 -16.07 -29.34
C THR A 402 7.01 -14.94 -30.07
N GLY A 403 7.94 -14.34 -29.33
CA GLY A 403 9.04 -13.55 -29.87
C GLY A 403 10.18 -13.49 -28.86
N GLN A 404 11.12 -14.43 -28.99
CA GLN A 404 12.42 -14.39 -28.31
C GLN A 404 13.21 -13.16 -28.75
N ILE A 405 13.60 -12.30 -27.81
CA ILE A 405 14.73 -11.40 -28.01
C ILE A 405 15.64 -11.53 -26.79
N GLY A 406 16.71 -12.28 -26.97
CA GLY A 406 17.83 -12.35 -26.05
C GLY A 406 18.61 -11.04 -26.07
N GLY A 407 18.68 -10.38 -24.92
CA GLY A 407 19.58 -9.26 -24.67
C GLY A 407 20.54 -9.64 -23.55
N LYS A 408 21.74 -10.08 -23.91
CA LYS A 408 22.86 -10.24 -22.99
C LYS A 408 23.26 -8.86 -22.46
N SER A 409 22.98 -8.58 -21.19
CA SER A 409 23.59 -7.47 -20.47
C SER A 409 24.86 -7.99 -19.82
N GLY A 410 26.01 -7.55 -20.33
CA GLY A 410 27.31 -7.86 -19.76
C GLY A 410 27.52 -7.09 -18.47
N VAL A 411 27.63 -7.80 -17.37
CA VAL A 411 28.12 -7.27 -16.09
C VAL A 411 29.65 -7.37 -16.15
N VAL A 412 30.30 -6.21 -16.13
CA VAL A 412 31.74 -6.07 -15.99
C VAL A 412 32.14 -6.51 -14.58
N GLY A 413 33.03 -7.50 -14.50
CA GLY A 413 33.43 -8.15 -13.26
C GLY A 413 34.23 -7.24 -12.34
N ALA A 414 33.89 -7.27 -11.08
CA ALA A 414 34.74 -6.93 -9.97
C ALA A 414 35.36 -8.23 -9.41
N GLY A 415 36.64 -8.13 -9.04
CA GLY A 415 37.62 -9.13 -8.76
C GLY A 415 37.19 -10.43 -8.05
N LYS A 416 37.63 -11.53 -8.63
CA LYS A 416 37.60 -12.86 -8.04
C LYS A 416 38.48 -12.91 -6.80
N THR A 417 37.89 -13.02 -5.63
CA THR A 417 38.49 -13.54 -4.43
C THR A 417 37.74 -14.80 -4.02
N GLY A 418 38.30 -15.95 -4.23
CA GLY A 418 38.25 -17.21 -3.49
C GLY A 418 36.91 -17.84 -3.07
N MET A 419 35.75 -17.47 -3.59
CA MET A 419 34.49 -18.18 -3.38
C MET A 419 34.06 -18.85 -4.67
N SER A 420 34.01 -20.20 -4.70
CA SER A 420 33.44 -20.92 -5.84
C SER A 420 31.95 -20.74 -5.85
N LYS A 421 31.41 -20.14 -6.91
CA LYS A 421 29.98 -20.13 -7.21
C LYS A 421 29.67 -21.43 -7.95
N ASP A 422 28.75 -22.22 -7.39
CA ASP A 422 28.19 -23.37 -8.11
C ASP A 422 27.22 -22.90 -9.20
N ASP A 423 26.90 -23.76 -10.15
CA ASP A 423 26.05 -23.46 -11.33
C ASP A 423 24.64 -22.99 -10.94
N ASP A 424 24.19 -23.19 -9.69
CA ASP A 424 22.88 -22.75 -9.17
C ASP A 424 22.92 -21.41 -8.42
N GLY A 425 24.04 -20.70 -8.45
CA GLY A 425 24.17 -19.37 -7.83
C GLY A 425 24.45 -19.39 -6.33
N SER A 426 24.52 -20.53 -5.68
CA SER A 426 24.85 -20.67 -4.26
C SER A 426 26.34 -20.41 -3.98
N VAL A 427 26.63 -19.84 -2.81
CA VAL A 427 28.02 -19.58 -2.37
C VAL A 427 28.32 -20.47 -1.17
N VAL A 428 29.27 -21.42 -1.36
CA VAL A 428 29.74 -22.27 -0.27
C VAL A 428 30.58 -21.44 0.69
N ALA A 429 30.18 -21.34 1.94
CA ALA A 429 30.87 -20.60 2.99
C ALA A 429 31.68 -21.48 3.91
N LEU A 430 31.21 -22.68 4.23
CA LEU A 430 31.91 -23.70 5.01
C LEU A 430 31.84 -25.04 4.26
N HIS A 431 32.92 -25.79 4.30
CA HIS A 431 33.00 -27.12 3.68
C HIS A 431 33.72 -28.09 4.61
N GLY A 432 32.97 -29.01 5.24
CA GLY A 432 33.53 -30.09 6.05
C GLY A 432 34.38 -29.62 7.25
N VAL A 433 33.95 -28.54 7.93
CA VAL A 433 34.73 -27.95 9.02
C VAL A 433 34.55 -28.73 10.31
N SER A 434 35.68 -29.23 10.88
CA SER A 434 35.68 -29.96 12.15
C SER A 434 36.72 -29.35 13.10
N PHE A 435 36.31 -28.97 14.30
CA PHE A 435 37.17 -28.51 15.39
C PHE A 435 36.46 -28.56 16.72
N THR A 436 37.22 -28.48 17.81
CA THR A 436 36.70 -28.40 19.16
C THR A 436 37.31 -27.19 19.90
N ALA A 437 36.45 -26.28 20.35
CA ALA A 437 36.84 -25.20 21.23
C ALA A 437 36.57 -25.64 22.68
N ARG A 438 37.62 -25.81 23.46
CA ARG A 438 37.52 -26.30 24.85
C ARG A 438 37.16 -25.19 25.80
N ARG A 439 36.29 -25.46 26.75
CA ARG A 439 35.90 -24.57 27.83
C ARG A 439 37.12 -24.05 28.61
N GLY A 440 37.04 -22.82 29.09
CA GLY A 440 38.11 -22.17 29.84
C GLY A 440 39.37 -21.85 29.04
N GLN A 441 39.36 -22.07 27.71
CA GLN A 441 40.46 -21.76 26.81
C GLN A 441 40.04 -20.76 25.74
N VAL A 442 41.01 -19.96 25.29
CA VAL A 442 40.80 -19.08 24.15
C VAL A 442 41.10 -19.84 22.87
N THR A 443 40.11 -19.98 22.00
CA THR A 443 40.26 -20.59 20.67
C THR A 443 40.25 -19.48 19.61
N ALA A 444 41.31 -19.39 18.81
CA ALA A 444 41.42 -18.42 17.71
C ALA A 444 41.11 -19.09 16.37
N ILE A 445 40.14 -18.55 15.61
CA ILE A 445 39.85 -18.95 14.23
C ILE A 445 40.58 -17.97 13.30
N VAL A 446 41.59 -18.45 12.56
CA VAL A 446 42.44 -17.62 11.69
C VAL A 446 42.30 -18.04 10.24
N GLY A 447 42.36 -17.09 9.33
CA GLY A 447 42.25 -17.35 7.89
C GLY A 447 42.07 -16.06 7.09
N PRO A 448 42.18 -16.11 5.74
CA PRO A 448 41.98 -14.96 4.88
C PRO A 448 40.53 -14.42 4.93
N SER A 449 40.33 -13.20 4.42
CA SER A 449 38.98 -12.65 4.30
C SER A 449 38.14 -13.55 3.39
N GLY A 450 36.87 -13.81 3.78
CA GLY A 450 35.99 -14.71 3.03
C GLY A 450 36.16 -16.21 3.32
N SER A 451 36.98 -16.61 4.29
CA SER A 451 37.19 -18.04 4.64
C SER A 451 36.09 -18.64 5.55
N GLY A 452 34.95 -17.98 5.74
CA GLY A 452 33.86 -18.52 6.52
C GLY A 452 33.91 -18.33 8.05
N LYS A 453 34.92 -17.59 8.58
CA LYS A 453 35.07 -17.39 10.04
C LYS A 453 33.83 -16.80 10.71
N SER A 454 33.30 -15.74 10.15
CA SER A 454 32.05 -15.10 10.67
C SER A 454 30.83 -16.02 10.52
N THR A 455 30.77 -16.79 9.43
CA THR A 455 29.72 -17.78 9.19
C THR A 455 29.70 -18.87 10.25
N ALA A 456 30.89 -19.36 10.68
CA ALA A 456 30.98 -20.34 11.75
C ALA A 456 30.48 -19.79 13.09
N VAL A 457 30.76 -18.52 13.41
CA VAL A 457 30.25 -17.86 14.62
C VAL A 457 28.73 -17.63 14.54
N GLU A 458 28.22 -17.21 13.39
CA GLU A 458 26.78 -17.00 13.16
C GLU A 458 25.97 -18.32 13.25
N LEU A 459 26.54 -19.43 12.77
CA LEU A 459 25.96 -20.76 12.93
C LEU A 459 25.94 -21.20 14.40
N LEU A 460 27.03 -20.97 15.13
CA LEU A 460 27.15 -21.29 16.54
C LEU A 460 26.12 -20.55 17.40
N SER A 461 25.84 -19.30 17.06
CA SER A 461 24.85 -18.49 17.78
C SER A 461 23.39 -18.82 17.45
N GLY A 462 23.16 -19.73 16.50
CA GLY A 462 21.82 -20.02 15.98
C GLY A 462 21.23 -18.95 15.05
N ASN A 463 22.00 -17.90 14.71
CA ASN A 463 21.56 -16.87 13.76
C ASN A 463 21.39 -17.41 12.34
N LEU A 464 22.11 -18.48 11.99
CA LEU A 464 22.01 -19.20 10.73
C LEU A 464 21.52 -20.63 10.99
N SER A 465 20.69 -21.16 10.12
CA SER A 465 20.19 -22.54 10.17
C SER A 465 20.33 -23.22 8.79
N GLY A 466 20.19 -24.54 8.73
CA GLY A 466 20.25 -25.28 7.48
C GLY A 466 21.68 -25.69 7.07
N TYR A 467 22.58 -25.89 8.03
CA TYR A 467 23.90 -26.48 7.79
C TYR A 467 23.82 -28.00 7.73
N GLU A 468 24.74 -28.63 7.02
CA GLU A 468 24.99 -30.06 7.01
C GLU A 468 26.07 -30.39 8.03
N GLY A 469 26.07 -31.62 8.59
CA GLY A 469 26.98 -32.02 9.67
C GLY A 469 26.38 -31.83 11.06
N CYS A 470 27.21 -31.84 12.09
CA CYS A 470 26.75 -31.75 13.48
C CYS A 470 27.53 -30.66 14.26
N MET A 471 26.77 -29.86 14.99
CA MET A 471 27.33 -28.93 16.00
C MET A 471 26.69 -29.19 17.35
N TRP A 472 27.49 -29.32 18.38
CA TRP A 472 27.00 -29.53 19.73
C TRP A 472 27.77 -28.74 20.77
N LEU A 473 27.04 -28.40 21.82
CA LEU A 473 27.58 -27.91 23.08
C LEU A 473 27.71 -29.08 24.06
N GLN A 474 28.88 -29.25 24.63
CA GLN A 474 29.17 -30.35 25.53
C GLN A 474 29.50 -29.82 26.92
N SER A 475 28.65 -30.22 27.90
CA SER A 475 28.90 -29.93 29.31
C SER A 475 29.76 -31.04 29.94
N GLY A 476 30.81 -30.67 30.63
CA GLY A 476 31.55 -31.60 31.45
C GLY A 476 31.11 -31.48 32.89
N ASN A 477 30.21 -32.32 33.33
CA ASN A 477 29.82 -32.32 34.75
C ASN A 477 30.89 -33.06 35.58
N THR A 478 31.45 -32.39 36.56
CA THR A 478 32.57 -32.85 37.41
C THR A 478 32.16 -33.92 38.43
N GLY A 479 30.90 -34.38 38.46
CA GLY A 479 30.38 -35.27 39.51
C GLY A 479 29.86 -36.66 39.08
N ASN A 480 29.49 -36.84 37.85
CA ASN A 480 28.99 -38.14 37.32
C ASN A 480 29.51 -38.26 35.88
N ASN A 481 30.19 -39.32 35.56
CA ASN A 481 30.89 -39.60 34.29
C ASN A 481 30.05 -39.57 33.00
N SER A 482 28.95 -38.78 32.94
CA SER A 482 28.09 -38.61 31.76
C SER A 482 28.28 -37.20 31.18
N THR A 483 29.04 -37.12 30.12
CA THR A 483 29.15 -35.96 29.25
C THR A 483 27.83 -35.74 28.55
N GLN A 484 27.10 -34.68 28.88
CA GLN A 484 25.85 -34.35 28.22
C GLN A 484 26.16 -33.51 26.96
N ARG A 485 25.64 -33.93 25.81
CA ARG A 485 25.77 -33.25 24.53
C ARG A 485 24.44 -32.68 24.11
N TYR A 486 24.42 -31.42 23.71
CA TYR A 486 23.24 -30.72 23.23
C TYR A 486 23.51 -30.28 21.78
N GLN A 487 22.71 -30.77 20.84
CA GLN A 487 22.84 -30.36 19.45
C GLN A 487 22.25 -28.95 19.29
N ILE A 488 22.93 -28.06 18.57
CA ILE A 488 22.54 -26.65 18.46
C ILE A 488 21.17 -26.52 17.79
N ASN A 489 20.83 -27.35 16.81
CA ASN A 489 19.53 -27.34 16.16
C ASN A 489 18.36 -27.75 17.07
N ASP A 490 18.63 -28.50 18.14
CA ASP A 490 17.60 -28.96 19.08
C ASP A 490 17.34 -27.97 20.21
N LEU A 491 18.25 -27.01 20.40
CA LEU A 491 18.19 -26.01 21.46
C LEU A 491 17.23 -24.85 21.13
N SER A 492 16.56 -24.35 22.16
CA SER A 492 15.79 -23.12 22.02
C SER A 492 16.71 -21.90 21.85
N ILE A 493 16.28 -20.91 21.06
CA ILE A 493 17.06 -19.69 20.86
C ILE A 493 17.31 -18.94 22.17
N GLU A 494 16.38 -19.04 23.13
CA GLU A 494 16.50 -18.43 24.45
C GLU A 494 17.65 -19.07 25.25
N SER A 495 17.78 -20.40 25.19
CA SER A 495 18.90 -21.10 25.81
C SER A 495 20.24 -20.76 25.15
N LEU A 496 20.29 -20.67 23.82
CA LEU A 496 21.49 -20.28 23.08
C LEU A 496 21.94 -18.85 23.40
N THR A 497 21.03 -17.88 23.40
CA THR A 497 21.34 -16.46 23.68
C THR A 497 21.73 -16.22 25.14
N ARG A 498 21.30 -17.06 26.05
CA ARG A 498 21.70 -17.01 27.45
C ARG A 498 23.15 -17.45 27.66
N GLU A 499 23.60 -18.46 26.91
CA GLU A 499 24.93 -19.05 27.09
C GLU A 499 25.98 -18.49 26.11
N ILE A 500 25.56 -17.93 24.99
CA ILE A 500 26.44 -17.44 23.93
C ILE A 500 26.25 -15.93 23.74
N ALA A 501 27.27 -15.15 24.03
CA ALA A 501 27.30 -13.72 23.72
C ALA A 501 28.25 -13.44 22.55
N ILE A 502 27.78 -12.67 21.56
CA ILE A 502 28.57 -12.26 20.39
C ILE A 502 28.92 -10.78 20.51
N VAL A 503 30.21 -10.46 20.37
CA VAL A 503 30.69 -9.09 20.21
C VAL A 503 31.20 -8.92 18.79
N ALA A 504 30.44 -8.24 17.94
CA ALA A 504 30.82 -7.96 16.55
C ALA A 504 31.43 -6.56 16.42
N ALA A 505 32.21 -6.33 15.36
CA ALA A 505 32.79 -5.01 15.07
C ALA A 505 31.72 -3.91 14.86
N GLN A 506 30.50 -4.29 14.49
CA GLN A 506 29.35 -3.38 14.27
C GLN A 506 28.31 -3.44 15.41
N SER A 507 28.69 -3.95 16.59
CA SER A 507 27.78 -3.99 17.73
C SER A 507 27.42 -2.57 18.19
N HIS A 508 26.11 -2.27 18.21
CA HIS A 508 25.59 -1.00 18.73
C HIS A 508 25.12 -1.18 20.18
N LEU A 509 25.64 -0.35 21.06
CA LEU A 509 25.15 -0.28 22.44
C LEU A 509 23.89 0.59 22.47
N LEU A 510 22.76 0.01 22.85
CA LEU A 510 21.57 0.77 23.14
C LEU A 510 21.77 1.62 24.41
N GLN A 511 21.35 2.87 24.38
CA GLN A 511 21.58 3.87 25.44
C GLN A 511 20.63 3.66 26.66
N GLU A 512 20.13 2.46 26.85
CA GLU A 512 19.31 2.10 28.01
C GLU A 512 20.17 1.40 29.09
N ARG A 513 19.80 1.60 30.37
CA ARG A 513 20.49 0.97 31.48
C ARG A 513 20.43 -0.54 31.32
N CYS A 514 21.56 -1.23 31.36
CA CYS A 514 21.68 -2.70 31.28
C CYS A 514 20.76 -3.48 32.26
N VAL A 515 20.14 -2.81 33.23
CA VAL A 515 19.23 -3.40 34.22
C VAL A 515 17.84 -3.73 33.63
N THR A 516 17.50 -3.23 32.44
CA THR A 516 16.17 -3.45 31.81
C THR A 516 16.19 -4.55 30.77
N ILE A 517 17.35 -5.11 30.41
CA ILE A 517 17.54 -6.12 29.37
C ILE A 517 17.84 -7.52 29.93
N CYS A 518 18.02 -7.63 31.27
CA CYS A 518 18.22 -8.93 31.95
C CYS A 518 16.94 -9.42 32.62
#